data_e2c7203bd98a98a59bc60f49b6ffc4b6
#
_entry.id   e2c7203bd98a98a59bc60f49b6ffc4b6
#
_cell.length_a   1.000
_cell.length_b   1.000
_cell.length_c   1.000
_cell.angle_alpha   90.00
_cell.angle_beta   90.00
_cell.angle_gamma   90.00
#
_symmetry.space_group_name_H-M   'P 1'
#
loop_
_entity.id
_entity.type
_entity.pdbx_description
1 polymer ?
#
loop_
_entity_poly.entity_id
_entity_poly.type
_entity_poly.pdbx_seq_one_letter_code
_entity_poly.pdbx_strand_id
1 'polypeptide(L)'
;MGRAWAEACTSSRAIFDRADEVLSDSLGTALSTLCFEGPAERLNKTDASQPAIYTCSVACHAGLVEQGFRLEAGSYAGLSLGEYTALHLAGVFGFEDGLRLVAERGRLMQEAAEASRGSMVALMGADESEAESFCRGVVEAVGGGHVLVPANFNAPGQIVLSGDAEACAAALERAGEAGFKAKELVVAGAFHSSLMQPAADAMADRLAEVDFKPSAATVWSNVTARPHDSADPEQIKSLLVQQITQPVRWAQSCAAMIEEGVQAFDELAPGKVLKGLMRRVDRGVKVETHDEPNTVTMD
;
A
#
# COMPACT_ATOMS: atom_id res chain seq x y z
N MET A 1 -9.82 -0.33 -13.12
CA MET A 1 -10.00 -1.18 -11.91
C MET A 1 -11.40 -0.95 -11.35
N GLY A 2 -12.02 -1.95 -10.70
CA GLY A 2 -13.30 -1.81 -9.99
C GLY A 2 -14.57 -1.66 -10.84
N ARG A 3 -14.49 -1.57 -12.17
CA ARG A 3 -15.66 -1.43 -13.06
C ARG A 3 -16.68 -2.55 -12.84
N ALA A 4 -16.24 -3.81 -12.82
CA ALA A 4 -17.13 -4.95 -12.66
C ALA A 4 -17.93 -4.87 -11.34
N TRP A 5 -17.30 -4.45 -10.25
CA TRP A 5 -17.98 -4.21 -8.97
C TRP A 5 -19.03 -3.08 -9.08
N ALA A 6 -18.66 -1.95 -9.70
CA ALA A 6 -19.57 -0.82 -9.89
C ALA A 6 -20.76 -1.13 -10.81
N GLU A 7 -20.61 -2.05 -11.74
CA GLU A 7 -21.69 -2.53 -12.63
C GLU A 7 -22.59 -3.58 -11.97
N ALA A 8 -22.03 -4.42 -11.09
CA ALA A 8 -22.74 -5.53 -10.46
C ALA A 8 -23.47 -5.14 -9.17
N CYS A 9 -23.00 -4.15 -8.42
CA CYS A 9 -23.51 -3.81 -7.08
C CYS A 9 -23.81 -2.32 -6.95
N THR A 10 -25.01 -2.01 -6.45
CA THR A 10 -25.43 -0.61 -6.23
C THR A 10 -24.59 0.08 -5.17
N SER A 11 -24.23 -0.62 -4.10
CA SER A 11 -23.36 -0.11 -3.05
C SER A 11 -21.96 0.21 -3.56
N SER A 12 -21.39 -0.65 -4.42
CA SER A 12 -20.10 -0.38 -5.05
C SER A 12 -20.14 0.85 -5.96
N ARG A 13 -21.20 0.99 -6.75
CA ARG A 13 -21.42 2.17 -7.60
C ARG A 13 -21.46 3.44 -6.76
N ALA A 14 -22.22 3.45 -5.66
CA ALA A 14 -22.37 4.59 -4.77
C ALA A 14 -21.03 5.04 -4.16
N ILE A 15 -20.10 4.11 -3.89
CA ILE A 15 -18.74 4.45 -3.42
C ILE A 15 -17.95 5.21 -4.51
N PHE A 16 -18.02 4.77 -5.77
CA PHE A 16 -17.36 5.48 -6.87
C PHE A 16 -17.99 6.85 -7.13
N ASP A 17 -19.33 6.96 -7.13
CA ASP A 17 -20.04 8.22 -7.31
C ASP A 17 -19.67 9.22 -6.19
N ARG A 18 -19.57 8.73 -4.95
CA ARG A 18 -19.14 9.55 -3.83
C ARG A 18 -17.68 9.99 -3.93
N ALA A 19 -16.81 9.11 -4.43
CA ALA A 19 -15.40 9.44 -4.67
C ALA A 19 -15.26 10.54 -5.74
N ASP A 20 -16.06 10.48 -6.81
CA ASP A 20 -16.08 11.49 -7.85
C ASP A 20 -16.53 12.86 -7.31
N GLU A 21 -17.56 12.89 -6.44
CA GLU A 21 -17.99 14.13 -5.77
C GLU A 21 -16.90 14.74 -4.88
N VAL A 22 -16.21 13.90 -4.09
CA VAL A 22 -15.18 14.34 -3.13
C VAL A 22 -13.92 14.85 -3.82
N LEU A 23 -13.51 14.22 -4.95
CA LEU A 23 -12.27 14.52 -5.65
C LEU A 23 -12.44 15.29 -6.96
N SER A 24 -13.66 15.77 -7.28
CA SER A 24 -14.06 16.35 -8.57
C SER A 24 -13.05 17.33 -9.18
N ASP A 25 -12.43 18.16 -8.34
CA ASP A 25 -11.52 19.22 -8.79
C ASP A 25 -10.02 18.86 -8.72
N SER A 26 -9.68 17.80 -7.99
CA SER A 26 -8.29 17.51 -7.65
C SER A 26 -7.55 16.69 -8.71
N LEU A 27 -8.24 15.85 -9.47
CA LEU A 27 -7.64 14.95 -10.47
C LEU A 27 -7.82 15.43 -11.92
N GLY A 28 -8.59 16.50 -12.15
CA GLY A 28 -8.92 17.04 -13.47
C GLY A 28 -9.89 16.16 -14.29
N THR A 29 -10.35 15.05 -13.71
CA THR A 29 -11.35 14.13 -14.27
C THR A 29 -11.97 13.32 -13.12
N ALA A 30 -13.16 12.75 -13.34
CA ALA A 30 -13.77 11.85 -12.39
C ALA A 30 -12.86 10.64 -12.09
N LEU A 31 -12.73 10.27 -10.82
CA LEU A 31 -11.91 9.12 -10.41
C LEU A 31 -12.44 7.83 -11.04
N SER A 32 -13.77 7.66 -11.11
CA SER A 32 -14.41 6.51 -11.74
C SER A 32 -14.02 6.37 -13.21
N THR A 33 -14.03 7.49 -13.97
CA THR A 33 -13.58 7.51 -15.36
C THR A 33 -12.13 7.06 -15.48
N LEU A 34 -11.25 7.58 -14.62
CA LEU A 34 -9.85 7.20 -14.62
C LEU A 34 -9.66 5.71 -14.27
N CYS A 35 -10.41 5.20 -13.29
CA CYS A 35 -10.39 3.78 -12.91
C CYS A 35 -10.89 2.85 -14.01
N PHE A 36 -11.95 3.25 -14.73
CA PHE A 36 -12.64 2.39 -15.69
C PHE A 36 -12.08 2.51 -17.11
N GLU A 37 -11.60 3.67 -17.50
CA GLU A 37 -11.23 3.99 -18.88
C GLU A 37 -9.76 4.36 -19.02
N GLY A 38 -9.10 4.76 -17.95
CA GLY A 38 -7.72 5.23 -17.97
C GLY A 38 -7.59 6.68 -18.41
N PRO A 39 -6.46 7.08 -18.99
CA PRO A 39 -5.36 6.24 -19.50
C PRO A 39 -4.51 5.64 -18.36
N ALA A 40 -3.94 4.45 -18.62
CA ALA A 40 -3.14 3.72 -17.63
C ALA A 40 -1.94 4.54 -17.12
N GLU A 41 -1.30 5.32 -17.97
CA GLU A 41 -0.18 6.20 -17.61
C GLU A 41 -0.56 7.21 -16.52
N ARG A 42 -1.78 7.79 -16.60
CA ARG A 42 -2.29 8.71 -15.58
C ARG A 42 -2.68 7.97 -14.29
N LEU A 43 -3.37 6.84 -14.45
CA LEU A 43 -3.83 6.02 -13.32
C LEU A 43 -2.65 5.46 -12.50
N ASN A 44 -1.52 5.17 -13.14
CA ASN A 44 -0.32 4.62 -12.50
C ASN A 44 0.51 5.68 -11.74
N LYS A 45 0.25 6.98 -11.91
CA LYS A 45 0.87 8.00 -11.07
C LYS A 45 0.35 7.87 -9.64
N THR A 46 1.24 8.06 -8.64
CA THR A 46 0.87 7.76 -7.25
C THR A 46 -0.23 8.67 -6.70
N ASP A 47 -0.34 9.90 -7.19
CA ASP A 47 -1.40 10.85 -6.86
C ASP A 47 -2.80 10.40 -7.34
N ALA A 48 -2.87 9.55 -8.37
CA ALA A 48 -4.10 8.97 -8.88
C ALA A 48 -4.31 7.52 -8.40
N SER A 49 -3.25 6.71 -8.37
CA SER A 49 -3.36 5.29 -8.01
C SER A 49 -3.77 5.09 -6.56
N GLN A 50 -3.31 5.93 -5.64
CA GLN A 50 -3.67 5.78 -4.23
C GLN A 50 -5.18 5.96 -3.97
N PRO A 51 -5.82 7.09 -4.35
CA PRO A 51 -7.27 7.21 -4.19
C PRO A 51 -8.05 6.18 -5.03
N ALA A 52 -7.53 5.77 -6.20
CA ALA A 52 -8.18 4.76 -7.03
C ALA A 52 -8.19 3.36 -6.37
N ILE A 53 -7.06 2.92 -5.80
CA ILE A 53 -6.96 1.63 -5.10
C ILE A 53 -7.83 1.66 -3.84
N TYR A 54 -7.77 2.73 -3.04
CA TYR A 54 -8.59 2.91 -1.84
C TYR A 54 -10.08 2.78 -2.17
N THR A 55 -10.56 3.57 -3.15
CA THR A 55 -11.96 3.55 -3.58
C THR A 55 -12.38 2.17 -4.12
N CYS A 56 -11.53 1.54 -4.93
CA CYS A 56 -11.79 0.21 -5.48
C CYS A 56 -11.92 -0.84 -4.37
N SER A 57 -11.04 -0.83 -3.37
CA SER A 57 -11.08 -1.78 -2.26
C SER A 57 -12.32 -1.57 -1.38
N VAL A 58 -12.69 -0.33 -1.08
CA VAL A 58 -13.91 -0.02 -0.31
C VAL A 58 -15.16 -0.40 -1.11
N ALA A 59 -15.20 -0.12 -2.42
CA ALA A 59 -16.30 -0.52 -3.29
C ALA A 59 -16.44 -2.06 -3.37
N CYS A 60 -15.33 -2.78 -3.48
CA CYS A 60 -15.31 -4.24 -3.41
C CYS A 60 -15.92 -4.75 -2.10
N HIS A 61 -15.47 -4.21 -0.96
CA HIS A 61 -16.01 -4.57 0.36
C HIS A 61 -17.52 -4.30 0.44
N ALA A 62 -17.98 -3.12 0.01
CA ALA A 62 -19.41 -2.77 0.01
C ALA A 62 -20.23 -3.74 -0.87
N GLY A 63 -19.71 -4.08 -2.05
CA GLY A 63 -20.35 -5.05 -2.95
C GLY A 63 -20.41 -6.46 -2.37
N LEU A 64 -19.36 -6.93 -1.71
CA LEU A 64 -19.36 -8.22 -1.00
C LEU A 64 -20.44 -8.26 0.08
N VAL A 65 -20.58 -7.20 0.86
CA VAL A 65 -21.65 -7.09 1.88
C VAL A 65 -23.04 -7.11 1.22
N GLU A 66 -23.23 -6.37 0.12
CA GLU A 66 -24.50 -6.38 -0.64
C GLU A 66 -24.84 -7.77 -1.17
N GLN A 67 -23.83 -8.55 -1.60
CA GLN A 67 -23.99 -9.95 -2.04
C GLN A 67 -24.18 -10.95 -0.88
N GLY A 68 -24.25 -10.48 0.36
CA GLY A 68 -24.49 -11.30 1.54
C GLY A 68 -23.23 -11.97 2.12
N PHE A 69 -22.04 -11.59 1.67
CA PHE A 69 -20.80 -12.01 2.32
C PHE A 69 -20.73 -11.44 3.73
N ARG A 70 -20.56 -12.31 4.70
CA ARG A 70 -20.25 -11.89 6.08
C ARG A 70 -18.73 -11.91 6.24
N LEU A 71 -18.13 -10.74 6.03
CA LEU A 71 -16.73 -10.52 6.36
C LEU A 71 -16.62 -10.30 7.88
N GLU A 72 -16.64 -11.38 8.65
CA GLU A 72 -16.35 -11.34 10.08
C GLU A 72 -14.82 -11.25 10.28
N ALA A 73 -14.23 -10.18 9.77
CA ALA A 73 -12.80 -9.99 9.85
C ALA A 73 -12.40 -9.61 11.29
N GLY A 74 -11.66 -10.49 11.96
CA GLY A 74 -11.03 -10.18 13.25
C GLY A 74 -9.84 -9.24 13.11
N SER A 75 -9.26 -9.17 11.92
CA SER A 75 -8.06 -8.40 11.63
C SER A 75 -8.09 -7.81 10.23
N TYR A 76 -7.53 -6.60 10.09
CA TYR A 76 -7.30 -5.93 8.83
C TYR A 76 -5.82 -5.61 8.65
N ALA A 77 -5.32 -5.75 7.45
CA ALA A 77 -3.98 -5.34 7.07
C ALA A 77 -3.96 -4.83 5.63
N GLY A 78 -2.99 -4.00 5.30
CA GLY A 78 -2.81 -3.53 3.94
C GLY A 78 -1.38 -3.06 3.71
N LEU A 79 -0.85 -3.31 2.51
CA LEU A 79 0.49 -2.92 2.13
C LEU A 79 0.51 -1.43 1.78
N SER A 80 1.33 -0.63 2.47
CA SER A 80 1.52 0.81 2.26
C SER A 80 0.18 1.56 2.27
N LEU A 81 -0.33 1.98 1.12
CA LEU A 81 -1.66 2.61 0.99
C LEU A 81 -2.77 1.75 1.62
N GLY A 82 -2.69 0.43 1.47
CA GLY A 82 -3.70 -0.49 1.99
C GLY A 82 -3.92 -0.40 3.50
N GLU A 83 -2.96 0.11 4.28
CA GLU A 83 -3.12 0.36 5.71
C GLU A 83 -4.22 1.41 5.98
N TYR A 84 -4.36 2.43 5.12
CA TYR A 84 -5.47 3.39 5.18
C TYR A 84 -6.82 2.73 4.90
N THR A 85 -6.88 1.81 3.92
CA THR A 85 -8.10 1.03 3.66
C THR A 85 -8.44 0.15 4.88
N ALA A 86 -7.45 -0.51 5.47
CA ALA A 86 -7.63 -1.33 6.67
C ALA A 86 -8.17 -0.52 7.86
N LEU A 87 -7.62 0.67 8.11
CA LEU A 87 -8.08 1.59 9.15
C LEU A 87 -9.52 2.08 8.90
N HIS A 88 -9.87 2.42 7.65
CA HIS A 88 -11.23 2.78 7.30
C HIS A 88 -12.22 1.63 7.57
N LEU A 89 -11.90 0.43 7.11
CA LEU A 89 -12.78 -0.74 7.30
C LEU A 89 -12.90 -1.15 8.77
N ALA A 90 -11.89 -0.86 9.58
CA ALA A 90 -11.93 -1.00 11.04
C ALA A 90 -12.66 0.15 11.77
N GLY A 91 -13.17 1.15 11.03
CA GLY A 91 -13.98 2.24 11.57
C GLY A 91 -13.20 3.40 12.19
N VAL A 92 -11.88 3.48 11.96
CA VAL A 92 -11.04 4.56 12.53
C VAL A 92 -11.43 5.93 11.97
N PHE A 93 -11.78 6.01 10.69
CA PHE A 93 -12.30 7.22 10.05
C PHE A 93 -13.29 6.89 8.93
N GLY A 94 -14.07 7.89 8.52
CA GLY A 94 -15.06 7.76 7.45
C GLY A 94 -14.43 7.61 6.07
N PHE A 95 -15.23 7.15 5.08
CA PHE A 95 -14.78 6.97 3.70
C PHE A 95 -14.18 8.24 3.11
N GLU A 96 -14.85 9.37 3.28
CA GLU A 96 -14.43 10.63 2.68
C GLU A 96 -13.14 11.17 3.28
N ASP A 97 -12.99 11.06 4.61
CA ASP A 97 -11.75 11.47 5.29
C ASP A 97 -10.59 10.61 4.84
N GLY A 98 -10.79 9.28 4.80
CA GLY A 98 -9.79 8.36 4.27
C GLY A 98 -9.44 8.65 2.81
N LEU A 99 -10.44 8.96 1.97
CA LEU A 99 -10.22 9.31 0.56
C LEU A 99 -9.41 10.60 0.40
N ARG A 100 -9.72 11.64 1.17
CA ARG A 100 -8.95 12.90 1.18
C ARG A 100 -7.51 12.65 1.66
N LEU A 101 -7.34 11.84 2.73
CA LEU A 101 -6.01 11.50 3.23
C LEU A 101 -5.16 10.76 2.19
N VAL A 102 -5.70 9.76 1.50
CA VAL A 102 -4.93 8.99 0.51
C VAL A 102 -4.69 9.78 -0.78
N ALA A 103 -5.58 10.68 -1.16
CA ALA A 103 -5.38 11.59 -2.29
C ALA A 103 -4.25 12.59 -1.99
N GLU A 104 -4.25 13.18 -0.79
CA GLU A 104 -3.20 14.10 -0.36
C GLU A 104 -1.86 13.37 -0.18
N ARG A 105 -1.87 12.18 0.43
CA ARG A 105 -0.68 11.32 0.53
C ARG A 105 -0.09 11.02 -0.85
N GLY A 106 -0.93 10.65 -1.81
CA GLY A 106 -0.50 10.37 -3.18
C GLY A 106 0.11 11.60 -3.85
N ARG A 107 -0.50 12.76 -3.69
CA ARG A 107 -0.02 14.05 -4.22
C ARG A 107 1.34 14.42 -3.62
N LEU A 108 1.45 14.40 -2.29
CA LEU A 108 2.68 14.75 -1.57
C LEU A 108 3.84 13.81 -1.90
N MET A 109 3.56 12.51 -1.98
CA MET A 109 4.56 11.51 -2.37
C MET A 109 4.97 11.64 -3.84
N GLN A 110 4.06 12.04 -4.75
CA GLN A 110 4.39 12.33 -6.15
C GLN A 110 5.32 13.54 -6.26
N GLU A 111 5.01 14.62 -5.54
CA GLU A 111 5.85 15.83 -5.52
C GLU A 111 7.25 15.56 -4.96
N ALA A 112 7.34 14.82 -3.83
CA ALA A 112 8.61 14.43 -3.26
C ALA A 112 9.42 13.52 -4.21
N ALA A 113 8.76 12.63 -4.92
CA ALA A 113 9.39 11.74 -5.90
C ALA A 113 9.98 12.52 -7.09
N GLU A 114 9.22 13.47 -7.63
CA GLU A 114 9.67 14.33 -8.74
C GLU A 114 10.84 15.24 -8.32
N ALA A 115 10.84 15.71 -7.07
CA ALA A 115 11.91 16.56 -6.54
C ALA A 115 13.21 15.79 -6.26
N SER A 116 13.12 14.54 -5.78
CA SER A 116 14.27 13.75 -5.30
C SER A 116 14.99 12.95 -6.39
N ARG A 117 14.38 12.75 -7.57
CA ARG A 117 14.91 11.92 -8.67
C ARG A 117 15.37 10.53 -8.19
N GLY A 118 14.56 9.92 -7.33
CA GLY A 118 14.82 8.60 -6.79
C GLY A 118 14.29 7.47 -7.68
N SER A 119 14.67 6.22 -7.34
CA SER A 119 14.21 5.01 -7.99
C SER A 119 13.99 3.88 -6.97
N MET A 120 13.44 2.75 -7.43
CA MET A 120 13.29 1.54 -6.63
C MET A 120 13.75 0.32 -7.41
N VAL A 121 14.31 -0.66 -6.68
CA VAL A 121 14.86 -1.91 -7.24
C VAL A 121 14.29 -3.10 -6.49
N ALA A 122 13.67 -4.02 -7.21
CA ALA A 122 13.30 -5.32 -6.64
C ALA A 122 14.55 -6.17 -6.50
N LEU A 123 14.86 -6.61 -5.28
CA LEU A 123 15.96 -7.50 -4.93
C LEU A 123 15.39 -8.87 -4.57
N MET A 124 15.90 -9.92 -5.21
CA MET A 124 15.45 -11.30 -5.04
C MET A 124 16.57 -12.18 -4.53
N GLY A 125 16.25 -12.97 -3.49
CA GLY A 125 17.16 -13.95 -2.92
C GLY A 125 17.84 -13.51 -1.62
N ALA A 126 17.75 -12.23 -1.24
CA ALA A 126 18.29 -11.70 0.00
C ALA A 126 17.31 -11.85 1.16
N ASP A 127 17.83 -12.12 2.35
CA ASP A 127 17.11 -11.88 3.60
C ASP A 127 17.22 -10.39 4.04
N GLU A 128 16.58 -10.05 5.16
CA GLU A 128 16.55 -8.67 5.67
C GLU A 128 17.95 -8.13 5.98
N SER A 129 18.77 -8.91 6.68
CA SER A 129 20.13 -8.54 7.08
C SER A 129 21.08 -8.43 5.87
N GLU A 130 20.93 -9.34 4.92
CA GLU A 130 21.69 -9.33 3.67
C GLU A 130 21.33 -8.10 2.82
N ALA A 131 20.04 -7.76 2.70
CA ALA A 131 19.61 -6.58 1.98
C ALA A 131 20.10 -5.28 2.60
N GLU A 132 20.06 -5.16 3.93
CA GLU A 132 20.63 -4.01 4.65
C GLU A 132 22.14 -3.89 4.45
N SER A 133 22.87 -5.02 4.53
CA SER A 133 24.30 -5.05 4.33
C SER A 133 24.70 -4.72 2.89
N PHE A 134 23.91 -5.23 1.93
CA PHE A 134 24.06 -4.91 0.52
C PHE A 134 23.87 -3.42 0.24
N CYS A 135 22.81 -2.80 0.78
CA CYS A 135 22.57 -1.36 0.64
C CYS A 135 23.74 -0.54 1.18
N ARG A 136 24.23 -0.85 2.39
CA ARG A 136 25.41 -0.16 2.96
C ARG A 136 26.62 -0.27 2.05
N GLY A 137 26.94 -1.48 1.58
CA GLY A 137 28.09 -1.71 0.70
C GLY A 137 27.98 -1.00 -0.65
N VAL A 138 26.77 -0.88 -1.20
CA VAL A 138 26.52 -0.09 -2.42
C VAL A 138 26.77 1.40 -2.15
N VAL A 139 26.18 1.95 -1.09
CA VAL A 139 26.35 3.38 -0.73
C VAL A 139 27.82 3.73 -0.48
N GLU A 140 28.56 2.88 0.23
CA GLU A 140 30.01 3.06 0.43
C GLU A 140 30.78 3.08 -0.89
N ALA A 141 30.41 2.23 -1.82
CA ALA A 141 31.10 2.10 -3.10
C ALA A 141 30.84 3.25 -4.07
N VAL A 142 29.70 3.93 -3.97
CA VAL A 142 29.40 5.14 -4.78
C VAL A 142 29.89 6.45 -4.13
N GLY A 143 30.61 6.35 -3.01
CA GLY A 143 31.31 7.51 -2.40
C GLY A 143 30.64 8.11 -1.19
N GLY A 144 29.60 7.51 -0.65
CA GLY A 144 28.84 8.00 0.50
C GLY A 144 27.90 9.18 0.15
N GLY A 145 27.07 9.56 1.11
CA GLY A 145 26.10 10.65 0.92
C GLY A 145 24.87 10.31 0.11
N HIS A 146 24.83 9.13 -0.49
CA HIS A 146 23.69 8.57 -1.21
C HIS A 146 22.71 7.86 -0.28
N VAL A 147 21.45 7.77 -0.72
CA VAL A 147 20.40 7.03 -0.03
C VAL A 147 20.15 5.73 -0.78
N LEU A 148 20.25 4.61 -0.09
CA LEU A 148 19.73 3.31 -0.54
C LEU A 148 19.36 2.48 0.68
N VAL A 149 18.10 2.12 0.78
CA VAL A 149 17.57 1.38 1.93
C VAL A 149 16.59 0.29 1.48
N PRO A 150 16.42 -0.80 2.24
CA PRO A 150 15.26 -1.66 2.09
C PRO A 150 13.99 -0.88 2.40
N ALA A 151 13.06 -0.86 1.45
CA ALA A 151 11.81 -0.08 1.52
C ALA A 151 10.59 -0.97 1.74
N ASN A 152 10.59 -2.20 1.21
CA ASN A 152 9.52 -3.15 1.42
C ASN A 152 10.09 -4.56 1.64
N PHE A 153 9.74 -5.15 2.74
CA PHE A 153 9.91 -6.58 3.01
C PHE A 153 8.63 -7.31 2.60
N ASN A 154 8.50 -7.59 1.30
CA ASN A 154 7.25 -8.08 0.70
C ASN A 154 6.98 -9.56 0.98
N ALA A 155 8.03 -10.37 0.93
CA ALA A 155 7.99 -11.80 1.21
C ALA A 155 9.41 -12.31 1.47
N PRO A 156 9.61 -13.49 2.04
CA PRO A 156 10.93 -14.12 2.15
C PRO A 156 11.65 -14.15 0.81
N GLY A 157 12.85 -13.59 0.75
CA GLY A 157 13.64 -13.47 -0.48
C GLY A 157 13.08 -12.50 -1.53
N GLN A 158 12.14 -11.62 -1.16
CA GLN A 158 11.60 -10.58 -2.06
C GLN A 158 11.53 -9.25 -1.33
N ILE A 159 12.53 -8.42 -1.54
CA ILE A 159 12.70 -7.10 -0.92
C ILE A 159 12.72 -6.05 -2.02
N VAL A 160 12.20 -4.86 -1.73
CA VAL A 160 12.34 -3.70 -2.60
C VAL A 160 13.29 -2.72 -1.94
N LEU A 161 14.30 -2.31 -2.67
CA LEU A 161 15.23 -1.25 -2.29
C LEU A 161 14.73 0.08 -2.84
N SER A 162 15.00 1.15 -2.13
CA SER A 162 14.60 2.52 -2.48
C SER A 162 15.74 3.48 -2.19
N GLY A 163 16.02 4.38 -3.14
CA GLY A 163 17.10 5.34 -2.98
C GLY A 163 17.19 6.33 -4.13
N ASP A 164 18.24 7.13 -4.14
CA ASP A 164 18.54 7.97 -5.29
C ASP A 164 18.92 7.13 -6.52
N ALA A 165 18.78 7.74 -7.70
CA ALA A 165 18.93 7.02 -8.97
C ALA A 165 20.33 6.41 -9.15
N GLU A 166 21.39 7.09 -8.66
CA GLU A 166 22.76 6.61 -8.78
C GLU A 166 23.01 5.37 -7.90
N ALA A 167 22.55 5.40 -6.66
CA ALA A 167 22.67 4.25 -5.76
C ALA A 167 21.81 3.06 -6.24
N CYS A 168 20.62 3.30 -6.80
CA CYS A 168 19.79 2.27 -7.40
C CYS A 168 20.44 1.65 -8.64
N ALA A 169 21.06 2.45 -9.51
CA ALA A 169 21.80 1.94 -10.67
C ALA A 169 23.00 1.07 -10.24
N ALA A 170 23.77 1.53 -9.24
CA ALA A 170 24.87 0.75 -8.67
C ALA A 170 24.39 -0.55 -8.02
N ALA A 171 23.23 -0.56 -7.39
CA ALA A 171 22.62 -1.77 -6.83
C ALA A 171 22.26 -2.79 -7.92
N LEU A 172 21.73 -2.35 -9.06
CA LEU A 172 21.43 -3.22 -10.19
C LEU A 172 22.70 -3.89 -10.75
N GLU A 173 23.79 -3.12 -10.90
CA GLU A 173 25.07 -3.64 -11.42
C GLU A 173 25.71 -4.65 -10.46
N ARG A 174 25.64 -4.42 -9.16
CA ARG A 174 26.35 -5.19 -8.13
C ARG A 174 25.58 -6.41 -7.60
N ALA A 175 24.27 -6.46 -7.81
CA ALA A 175 23.41 -7.51 -7.24
C ALA A 175 23.88 -8.91 -7.64
N GLY A 176 24.29 -9.11 -8.92
CA GLY A 176 24.75 -10.39 -9.42
C GLY A 176 26.01 -10.90 -8.74
N GLU A 177 26.98 -10.02 -8.45
CA GLU A 177 28.22 -10.34 -7.72
C GLU A 177 27.94 -10.72 -6.27
N ALA A 178 26.89 -10.12 -5.67
CA ALA A 178 26.42 -10.44 -4.32
C ALA A 178 25.53 -11.71 -4.26
N GLY A 179 25.29 -12.39 -5.40
CA GLY A 179 24.47 -13.58 -5.47
C GLY A 179 22.95 -13.32 -5.56
N PHE A 180 22.54 -12.08 -5.76
CA PHE A 180 21.13 -11.68 -5.85
C PHE A 180 20.71 -11.44 -7.30
N LYS A 181 19.38 -11.46 -7.52
CA LYS A 181 18.78 -10.95 -8.76
C LYS A 181 18.15 -9.60 -8.46
N ALA A 182 18.38 -8.62 -9.32
CA ALA A 182 17.80 -7.29 -9.19
C ALA A 182 17.07 -6.86 -10.46
N LYS A 183 16.02 -6.08 -10.30
CA LYS A 183 15.26 -5.48 -11.41
C LYS A 183 14.77 -4.11 -11.00
N GLU A 184 14.98 -3.11 -11.87
CA GLU A 184 14.41 -1.79 -11.69
C GLU A 184 12.89 -1.84 -11.77
N LEU A 185 12.23 -1.08 -10.89
CA LEU A 185 10.78 -0.91 -10.87
C LEU A 185 10.39 0.37 -11.60
N VAL A 186 9.28 0.30 -12.34
CA VAL A 186 8.71 1.48 -13.00
C VAL A 186 7.83 2.22 -11.98
N VAL A 187 8.45 3.12 -11.22
CA VAL A 187 7.81 3.92 -10.17
C VAL A 187 8.23 5.38 -10.27
N ALA A 188 7.46 6.27 -9.65
CA ALA A 188 7.73 7.71 -9.71
C ALA A 188 8.97 8.16 -8.92
N GLY A 189 9.40 7.40 -7.89
CA GLY A 189 10.52 7.79 -7.04
C GLY A 189 10.80 6.83 -5.91
N ALA A 190 11.62 7.27 -4.96
CA ALA A 190 12.17 6.49 -3.85
C ALA A 190 11.21 6.43 -2.65
N PHE A 191 10.08 5.75 -2.81
CA PHE A 191 9.11 5.60 -1.72
C PHE A 191 9.70 4.83 -0.53
N HIS A 192 9.19 5.11 0.66
CA HIS A 192 9.61 4.46 1.92
C HIS A 192 11.11 4.63 2.21
N SER A 193 11.65 5.81 1.90
CA SER A 193 13.02 6.22 2.21
C SER A 193 13.03 7.64 2.78
N SER A 194 14.17 8.09 3.29
CA SER A 194 14.35 9.47 3.78
C SER A 194 14.11 10.54 2.71
N LEU A 195 14.15 10.19 1.42
CA LEU A 195 13.82 11.09 0.31
C LEU A 195 12.33 11.50 0.28
N MET A 196 11.48 10.77 1.01
CA MET A 196 10.06 11.11 1.19
C MET A 196 9.79 11.99 2.43
N GLN A 197 10.83 12.47 3.14
CA GLN A 197 10.65 13.28 4.36
C GLN A 197 9.74 14.50 4.15
N PRO A 198 9.85 15.28 3.03
CA PRO A 198 8.94 16.39 2.81
C PRO A 198 7.47 15.99 2.74
N ALA A 199 7.19 14.80 2.17
CA ALA A 199 5.82 14.27 2.12
C ALA A 199 5.35 13.83 3.52
N ALA A 200 6.22 13.24 4.33
CA ALA A 200 5.91 12.84 5.70
C ALA A 200 5.57 14.05 6.60
N ASP A 201 6.39 15.11 6.50
CA ASP A 201 6.19 16.34 7.29
C ASP A 201 4.83 17.00 6.94
N ALA A 202 4.54 17.16 5.64
CA ALA A 202 3.25 17.73 5.21
C ALA A 202 2.05 16.82 5.54
N MET A 203 2.24 15.50 5.49
CA MET A 203 1.17 14.55 5.84
C MET A 203 0.85 14.53 7.32
N ALA A 204 1.81 14.86 8.20
CA ALA A 204 1.56 15.00 9.64
C ALA A 204 0.49 16.06 9.92
N ASP A 205 0.53 17.22 9.25
CA ASP A 205 -0.45 18.28 9.39
C ASP A 205 -1.85 17.80 8.94
N ARG A 206 -1.91 17.06 7.83
CA ARG A 206 -3.19 16.53 7.31
C ARG A 206 -3.82 15.48 8.21
N LEU A 207 -2.99 14.59 8.77
CA LEU A 207 -3.47 13.59 9.73
C LEU A 207 -3.97 14.22 11.03
N ALA A 208 -3.37 15.33 11.47
CA ALA A 208 -3.80 16.06 12.65
C ALA A 208 -5.22 16.69 12.50
N GLU A 209 -5.63 17.01 11.26
CA GLU A 209 -6.95 17.60 10.97
C GLU A 209 -8.11 16.58 11.03
N VAL A 210 -7.81 15.27 10.98
CA VAL A 210 -8.83 14.21 10.93
C VAL A 210 -9.04 13.60 12.31
N ASP A 211 -10.29 13.44 12.70
CA ASP A 211 -10.69 12.78 13.96
C ASP A 211 -10.61 11.25 13.80
N PHE A 212 -9.63 10.63 14.43
CA PHE A 212 -9.47 9.18 14.47
C PHE A 212 -10.23 8.60 15.67
N LYS A 213 -11.07 7.61 15.41
CA LYS A 213 -11.84 6.89 16.41
C LYS A 213 -11.11 5.59 16.79
N PRO A 214 -11.36 5.03 17.98
CA PRO A 214 -10.93 3.69 18.32
C PRO A 214 -11.37 2.68 17.25
N SER A 215 -10.46 1.79 16.83
CA SER A 215 -10.80 0.78 15.83
C SER A 215 -11.73 -0.30 16.40
N ALA A 216 -12.69 -0.76 15.60
CA ALA A 216 -13.60 -1.85 15.96
C ALA A 216 -12.98 -3.24 15.78
N ALA A 217 -11.83 -3.32 15.11
CA ALA A 217 -11.11 -4.57 14.83
C ALA A 217 -9.59 -4.32 14.86
N THR A 218 -8.80 -5.37 14.94
CA THR A 218 -7.34 -5.30 14.88
C THR A 218 -6.87 -4.78 13.52
N VAL A 219 -6.00 -3.78 13.49
CA VAL A 219 -5.34 -3.26 12.28
C VAL A 219 -3.83 -3.36 12.47
N TRP A 220 -3.13 -3.90 11.47
CA TRP A 220 -1.69 -4.13 11.51
C TRP A 220 -0.90 -2.97 10.91
N SER A 221 0.09 -2.48 11.66
CA SER A 221 0.99 -1.42 11.22
C SER A 221 2.09 -1.94 10.31
N ASN A 222 2.31 -1.27 9.19
CA ASN A 222 3.42 -1.57 8.26
C ASN A 222 4.80 -1.29 8.87
N VAL A 223 4.89 -0.33 9.80
CA VAL A 223 6.16 0.08 10.41
C VAL A 223 6.62 -0.92 11.46
N THR A 224 5.70 -1.35 12.34
CA THR A 224 6.03 -2.19 13.49
C THR A 224 5.82 -3.67 13.25
N ALA A 225 5.08 -4.06 12.19
CA ALA A 225 4.57 -5.41 11.99
C ALA A 225 3.80 -5.95 13.20
N ARG A 226 3.08 -5.08 13.90
CA ARG A 226 2.26 -5.38 15.08
C ARG A 226 0.92 -4.66 14.97
N PRO A 227 -0.10 -5.09 15.72
CA PRO A 227 -1.33 -4.33 15.83
C PRO A 227 -1.09 -2.89 16.27
N HIS A 228 -1.84 -1.95 15.68
CA HIS A 228 -1.99 -0.62 16.25
C HIS A 228 -2.66 -0.69 17.61
N ASP A 229 -2.33 0.22 18.50
CA ASP A 229 -3.11 0.42 19.72
C ASP A 229 -4.43 1.11 19.35
N SER A 230 -5.52 0.37 19.38
CA SER A 230 -6.84 0.87 19.03
C SER A 230 -7.33 2.00 19.95
N ALA A 231 -6.77 2.12 21.15
CA ALA A 231 -7.11 3.14 22.12
C ALA A 231 -6.25 4.42 21.99
N ASP A 232 -5.21 4.40 21.14
CA ASP A 232 -4.31 5.54 20.96
C ASP A 232 -4.32 6.05 19.50
N PRO A 233 -5.29 6.90 19.12
CA PRO A 233 -5.35 7.51 17.79
C PRO A 233 -4.09 8.30 17.39
N GLU A 234 -3.41 8.92 18.34
CA GLU A 234 -2.22 9.71 18.06
C GLU A 234 -1.02 8.82 17.73
N GLN A 235 -0.93 7.63 18.33
CA GLN A 235 0.04 6.61 17.93
C GLN A 235 -0.22 6.15 16.49
N ILE A 236 -1.49 5.90 16.11
CA ILE A 236 -1.85 5.50 14.76
C ILE A 236 -1.39 6.58 13.76
N LYS A 237 -1.71 7.85 14.00
CA LYS A 237 -1.28 8.98 13.14
C LYS A 237 0.24 9.05 13.03
N SER A 238 0.96 8.95 14.15
CA SER A 238 2.42 8.95 14.18
C SER A 238 3.02 7.81 13.35
N LEU A 239 2.46 6.60 13.44
CA LEU A 239 2.91 5.46 12.65
C LEU A 239 2.61 5.63 11.15
N LEU A 240 1.49 6.25 10.77
CA LEU A 240 1.18 6.58 9.38
C LEU A 240 2.14 7.62 8.79
N VAL A 241 2.58 8.60 9.58
CA VAL A 241 3.63 9.54 9.17
C VAL A 241 4.96 8.81 8.96
N GLN A 242 5.36 7.99 9.92
CA GLN A 242 6.59 7.20 9.83
C GLN A 242 6.58 6.23 8.64
N GLN A 243 5.43 5.65 8.31
CA GLN A 243 5.26 4.72 7.20
C GLN A 243 5.74 5.31 5.86
N ILE A 244 5.67 6.63 5.66
CA ILE A 244 6.07 7.30 4.42
C ILE A 244 7.58 7.19 4.18
N THR A 245 8.38 7.17 5.25
CA THR A 245 9.84 7.16 5.21
C THR A 245 10.48 5.87 5.71
N GLN A 246 9.69 4.98 6.35
CA GLN A 246 10.17 3.73 6.94
C GLN A 246 9.79 2.52 6.08
N PRO A 247 10.50 1.39 6.23
CA PRO A 247 10.19 0.16 5.53
C PRO A 247 8.77 -0.37 5.82
N VAL A 248 8.11 -0.86 4.78
CA VAL A 248 6.88 -1.64 4.89
C VAL A 248 7.23 -3.08 5.23
N ARG A 249 6.89 -3.54 6.43
CA ARG A 249 7.18 -4.87 6.96
C ARG A 249 6.03 -5.86 6.69
N TRP A 250 5.66 -6.00 5.41
CA TRP A 250 4.50 -6.80 5.00
C TRP A 250 4.66 -8.29 5.33
N ALA A 251 5.82 -8.87 5.02
CA ALA A 251 6.09 -10.28 5.30
C ALA A 251 6.01 -10.58 6.80
N GLN A 252 6.57 -9.70 7.64
CA GLN A 252 6.56 -9.84 9.09
C GLN A 252 5.14 -9.71 9.64
N SER A 253 4.33 -8.76 9.12
CA SER A 253 2.93 -8.62 9.51
C SER A 253 2.13 -9.87 9.16
N CYS A 254 2.31 -10.42 7.96
CA CYS A 254 1.64 -11.66 7.55
C CYS A 254 2.04 -12.86 8.44
N ALA A 255 3.33 -13.02 8.71
CA ALA A 255 3.83 -14.09 9.58
C ALA A 255 3.25 -13.97 11.00
N ALA A 256 3.26 -12.77 11.57
CA ALA A 256 2.71 -12.52 12.91
C ALA A 256 1.19 -12.77 12.98
N MET A 257 0.41 -12.38 11.95
CA MET A 257 -1.02 -12.72 11.88
C MET A 257 -1.25 -14.24 11.88
N ILE A 258 -0.44 -14.99 11.15
CA ILE A 258 -0.52 -16.47 11.11
C ILE A 258 -0.17 -17.06 12.49
N GLU A 259 0.88 -16.56 13.13
CA GLU A 259 1.29 -16.97 14.50
C GLU A 259 0.20 -16.67 15.52
N GLU A 260 -0.57 -15.59 15.37
CA GLU A 260 -1.73 -15.26 16.20
C GLU A 260 -2.99 -16.08 15.85
N GLY A 261 -2.90 -17.00 14.89
CA GLY A 261 -3.95 -17.97 14.57
C GLY A 261 -4.87 -17.58 13.40
N VAL A 262 -4.53 -16.56 12.60
CA VAL A 262 -5.28 -16.25 11.37
C VAL A 262 -5.05 -17.38 10.35
N GLN A 263 -6.14 -18.03 9.92
CA GLN A 263 -6.08 -19.21 9.04
C GLN A 263 -6.44 -18.93 7.58
N ALA A 264 -7.12 -17.82 7.33
CA ALA A 264 -7.55 -17.43 5.99
C ALA A 264 -7.57 -15.91 5.83
N PHE A 265 -7.37 -15.47 4.59
CA PHE A 265 -7.37 -14.06 4.23
C PHE A 265 -8.28 -13.83 3.03
N ASP A 266 -8.93 -12.68 3.01
CA ASP A 266 -9.68 -12.15 1.89
C ASP A 266 -8.95 -10.94 1.32
N GLU A 267 -8.48 -11.04 0.06
CA GLU A 267 -7.85 -9.93 -0.65
C GLU A 267 -8.90 -9.18 -1.45
N LEU A 268 -9.15 -7.94 -1.06
CA LEU A 268 -10.06 -7.05 -1.76
C LEU A 268 -9.45 -6.56 -3.09
N ALA A 269 -10.32 -6.23 -4.06
CA ALA A 269 -9.90 -5.59 -5.29
C ALA A 269 -9.08 -4.30 -5.03
N PRO A 270 -8.20 -3.88 -5.93
CA PRO A 270 -7.95 -4.45 -7.25
C PRO A 270 -6.84 -5.50 -7.27
N GLY A 271 -7.01 -6.51 -8.09
CA GLY A 271 -5.98 -7.49 -8.41
C GLY A 271 -5.81 -8.60 -7.37
N LYS A 272 -4.64 -9.22 -7.36
CA LYS A 272 -4.30 -10.39 -6.53
C LYS A 272 -2.81 -10.44 -6.16
N VAL A 273 -2.25 -9.28 -5.91
CA VAL A 273 -0.82 -9.13 -5.60
C VAL A 273 -0.50 -9.72 -4.22
N LEU A 274 -1.35 -9.44 -3.22
CA LEU A 274 -1.12 -9.88 -1.84
C LEU A 274 -1.20 -11.41 -1.71
N LYS A 275 -2.09 -12.06 -2.45
CA LYS A 275 -2.12 -13.53 -2.57
C LYS A 275 -0.80 -14.08 -3.09
N GLY A 276 -0.22 -13.42 -4.08
CA GLY A 276 1.08 -13.80 -4.63
C GLY A 276 2.21 -13.70 -3.60
N LEU A 277 2.20 -12.66 -2.77
CA LEU A 277 3.13 -12.46 -1.68
C LEU A 277 2.91 -13.47 -0.54
N MET A 278 1.65 -13.66 -0.11
CA MET A 278 1.30 -14.62 0.94
C MET A 278 1.78 -16.03 0.62
N ARG A 279 1.64 -16.50 -0.63
CA ARG A 279 2.15 -17.81 -1.06
C ARG A 279 3.65 -18.00 -0.88
N ARG A 280 4.42 -16.92 -0.71
CA ARG A 280 5.85 -16.97 -0.39
C ARG A 280 6.10 -16.91 1.11
N VAL A 281 5.21 -16.29 1.87
CA VAL A 281 5.25 -16.27 3.34
C VAL A 281 4.83 -17.63 3.86
N ASP A 282 3.64 -18.09 3.49
CA ASP A 282 3.11 -19.42 3.85
C ASP A 282 2.20 -19.96 2.74
N ARG A 283 2.51 -21.17 2.23
CA ARG A 283 1.73 -21.84 1.19
C ARG A 283 0.50 -22.55 1.72
N GLY A 284 0.46 -22.80 3.02
CA GLY A 284 -0.65 -23.50 3.69
C GLY A 284 -1.84 -22.58 3.97
N VAL A 285 -1.62 -21.28 3.96
CA VAL A 285 -2.68 -20.29 4.27
C VAL A 285 -3.54 -20.02 3.03
N LYS A 286 -4.86 -20.08 3.24
CA LYS A 286 -5.84 -19.79 2.19
C LYS A 286 -5.96 -18.29 2.00
N VAL A 287 -5.81 -17.81 0.75
CA VAL A 287 -6.15 -16.44 0.36
C VAL A 287 -7.21 -16.49 -0.74
N GLU A 288 -8.39 -15.98 -0.45
CA GLU A 288 -9.45 -15.75 -1.43
C GLU A 288 -9.29 -14.34 -2.01
N THR A 289 -9.52 -14.18 -3.31
CA THR A 289 -9.36 -12.88 -3.98
C THR A 289 -10.69 -12.43 -4.55
N HIS A 290 -11.01 -11.18 -4.35
CA HIS A 290 -12.28 -10.57 -4.75
C HIS A 290 -12.08 -9.48 -5.80
N ASP A 291 -11.21 -9.72 -6.78
CA ASP A 291 -10.91 -8.74 -7.86
C ASP A 291 -12.16 -8.42 -8.70
N GLU A 292 -13.02 -9.42 -8.89
CA GLU A 292 -14.30 -9.30 -9.58
C GLU A 292 -15.43 -9.86 -8.70
N PRO A 293 -16.67 -9.35 -8.86
CA PRO A 293 -17.82 -9.90 -8.15
C PRO A 293 -18.06 -11.34 -8.56
N ASN A 294 -18.49 -12.17 -7.60
CA ASN A 294 -18.96 -13.50 -7.94
C ASN A 294 -20.20 -13.38 -8.85
N THR A 295 -20.14 -13.99 -10.02
CA THR A 295 -21.32 -14.15 -10.87
C THR A 295 -22.29 -15.07 -10.12
N VAL A 296 -23.27 -14.46 -9.43
CA VAL A 296 -24.41 -15.22 -8.94
C VAL A 296 -25.18 -15.63 -10.19
N THR A 297 -25.01 -16.87 -10.65
CA THR A 297 -25.98 -17.51 -11.53
C THR A 297 -27.25 -17.59 -10.71
N MET A 298 -28.22 -16.71 -10.99
CA MET A 298 -29.59 -16.92 -10.52
C MET A 298 -30.10 -18.17 -11.25
N ASP A 299 -30.10 -19.31 -10.54
CA ASP A 299 -30.84 -20.47 -10.92
C ASP A 299 -32.35 -20.28 -10.64
#